data_df18491a7d12b525b245a81a3614c352
#
_entry.id   df18491a7d12b525b245a81a3614c352
#
_cell.length_a   1.000
_cell.length_b   1.000
_cell.length_c   1.000
_cell.angle_alpha   90.00
_cell.angle_beta   90.00
_cell.angle_gamma   90.00
#
_symmetry.space_group_name_H-M   'P 1'
#
loop_
_entity.id
_entity.type
_entity.pdbx_description
1 polymer ?
#
loop_
_entity_poly.entity_id
_entity_poly.type
_entity_poly.pdbx_seq_one_letter_code
_entity_poly.pdbx_strand_id
1 'polypeptide(L)'
;PSPEMFARITQVDTLKRKQFVKGMEELAQEGAIQIFRELGAGMESVIVGVVGVLQFEVLERRLKAEYRVEVRRQPLPYTDIRWIQNDPDTIDIPGLSLTRDTLRVEDMRGGKLLLFTSPWNVDWATDHNPDLILSEFGNVAF
;
A
#
# COMPACT_ATOMS: atom_id res chain seq x y z
N PRO A 1 -13.38 3.34 2.90
CA PRO A 1 -13.05 2.42 4.00
C PRO A 1 -11.61 1.94 3.93
N SER A 2 -11.07 1.60 5.08
CA SER A 2 -9.71 1.06 5.14
C SER A 2 -9.65 -0.30 4.48
N PRO A 3 -8.58 -0.61 3.74
CA PRO A 3 -8.43 -1.93 3.15
C PRO A 3 -8.23 -2.99 4.23
N GLU A 4 -8.75 -4.18 3.96
CA GLU A 4 -8.69 -5.31 4.87
C GLU A 4 -7.83 -6.46 4.34
N MET A 5 -7.56 -6.46 3.04
CA MET A 5 -6.76 -7.49 2.39
C MET A 5 -5.72 -6.83 1.49
N PHE A 6 -4.53 -7.42 1.45
CA PHE A 6 -3.41 -6.87 0.69
C PHE A 6 -2.78 -7.93 -0.19
N ALA A 7 -2.32 -7.51 -1.35
CA ALA A 7 -1.57 -8.37 -2.25
C ALA A 7 -0.53 -7.56 -3.00
N ARG A 8 0.58 -8.19 -3.33
CA ARG A 8 1.57 -7.64 -4.25
C ARG A 8 1.14 -7.98 -5.67
N ILE A 9 1.06 -6.98 -6.50
CA ILE A 9 0.68 -7.11 -7.91
C ILE A 9 1.89 -6.81 -8.76
N THR A 10 2.30 -7.78 -9.58
CA THR A 10 3.49 -7.68 -10.41
C THR A 10 3.13 -7.97 -11.86
N GLN A 11 3.71 -7.22 -12.79
CA GLN A 11 3.56 -7.48 -14.22
C GLN A 11 4.18 -8.81 -14.59
N VAL A 12 3.52 -9.54 -15.47
CA VAL A 12 4.11 -10.74 -16.08
C VAL A 12 5.12 -10.33 -17.16
N ASP A 13 4.75 -9.36 -18.00
CA ASP A 13 5.61 -8.84 -19.07
C ASP A 13 6.10 -7.45 -18.71
N THR A 14 7.41 -7.32 -18.47
CA THR A 14 8.03 -6.05 -18.10
C THR A 14 7.97 -4.99 -19.21
N LEU A 15 7.75 -5.40 -20.46
CA LEU A 15 7.57 -4.47 -21.58
C LEU A 15 6.25 -3.73 -21.52
N LYS A 16 5.31 -4.18 -20.69
CA LYS A 16 3.99 -3.59 -20.52
C LYS A 16 3.94 -2.58 -19.37
N ARG A 17 5.07 -2.02 -18.98
CA ARG A 17 5.15 -1.13 -17.81
C ARG A 17 4.21 0.08 -17.92
N LYS A 18 4.19 0.75 -19.08
CA LYS A 18 3.34 1.94 -19.25
C LYS A 18 1.86 1.61 -19.08
N GLN A 19 1.43 0.51 -19.68
CA GLN A 19 0.05 0.05 -19.56
C GLN A 19 -0.29 -0.34 -18.14
N PHE A 20 0.66 -0.99 -17.45
CA PHE A 20 0.48 -1.38 -16.06
C PHE A 20 0.29 -0.15 -15.16
N VAL A 21 1.20 0.80 -15.24
CA VAL A 21 1.14 2.02 -14.41
C VAL A 21 -0.14 2.79 -14.68
N LYS A 22 -0.46 3.00 -15.97
CA LYS A 22 -1.69 3.71 -16.36
C LYS A 22 -2.93 3.00 -15.84
N GLY A 23 -3.01 1.69 -16.03
CA GLY A 23 -4.17 0.92 -15.58
C GLY A 23 -4.34 0.97 -14.08
N MET A 24 -3.25 0.78 -13.33
CA MET A 24 -3.29 0.82 -11.88
C MET A 24 -3.75 2.18 -11.36
N GLU A 25 -3.19 3.26 -11.89
CA GLU A 25 -3.56 4.61 -11.48
C GLU A 25 -5.02 4.93 -11.78
N GLU A 26 -5.50 4.58 -12.99
CA GLU A 26 -6.88 4.85 -13.38
C GLU A 26 -7.88 4.03 -12.57
N LEU A 27 -7.57 2.75 -12.33
CA LEU A 27 -8.43 1.90 -11.52
C LEU A 27 -8.46 2.31 -10.06
N ALA A 28 -7.33 2.80 -9.53
CA ALA A 28 -7.29 3.35 -8.17
C ALA A 28 -8.15 4.60 -8.04
N GLN A 29 -8.16 5.45 -9.07
CA GLN A 29 -8.99 6.67 -9.07
C GLN A 29 -10.48 6.36 -9.01
N GLU A 30 -10.90 5.19 -9.46
CA GLU A 30 -12.31 4.77 -9.36
C GLU A 30 -12.69 4.39 -7.92
N GLY A 31 -11.72 4.25 -7.01
CA GLY A 31 -11.97 4.04 -5.60
C GLY A 31 -12.16 2.60 -5.15
N ALA A 32 -12.10 1.63 -6.07
CA ALA A 32 -12.29 0.23 -5.72
C ALA A 32 -11.06 -0.40 -5.07
N ILE A 33 -9.87 0.13 -5.37
CA ILE A 33 -8.60 -0.35 -4.84
C ILE A 33 -7.79 0.82 -4.29
N GLN A 34 -6.87 0.50 -3.39
CA GLN A 34 -5.87 1.45 -2.94
C GLN A 34 -4.49 0.89 -3.29
N ILE A 35 -3.60 1.77 -3.74
CA ILE A 35 -2.26 1.39 -4.18
C ILE A 35 -1.22 1.97 -3.26
N PHE A 36 -0.27 1.12 -2.88
CA PHE A 36 0.86 1.51 -2.03
C PHE A 36 2.16 1.05 -2.68
N ARG A 37 3.21 1.81 -2.47
CA ARG A 37 4.57 1.44 -2.88
C ARG A 37 5.44 1.33 -1.65
N GLU A 38 6.36 0.37 -1.64
CA GLU A 38 7.40 0.36 -0.63
C GLU A 38 8.20 1.66 -0.73
N LEU A 39 8.62 2.17 0.41
CA LEU A 39 9.41 3.39 0.45
C LEU A 39 10.68 3.23 -0.39
N GLY A 40 10.87 4.14 -1.37
CA GLY A 40 12.01 4.10 -2.28
C GLY A 40 11.85 3.17 -3.48
N ALA A 41 10.74 2.47 -3.61
CA ALA A 41 10.48 1.58 -4.75
C ALA A 41 9.70 2.29 -5.86
N GLY A 42 9.82 1.75 -7.08
CA GLY A 42 9.04 2.20 -8.24
C GLY A 42 7.72 1.47 -8.38
N MET A 43 7.10 1.61 -9.55
CA MET A 43 5.78 1.04 -9.87
C MET A 43 5.84 -0.31 -10.56
N GLU A 44 7.00 -0.94 -10.68
CA GLU A 44 7.14 -2.27 -11.30
C GLU A 44 6.49 -3.37 -10.47
N SER A 45 6.29 -3.13 -9.20
CA SER A 45 5.59 -4.00 -8.29
C SER A 45 4.91 -3.12 -7.25
N VAL A 46 3.62 -3.26 -7.09
CA VAL A 46 2.85 -2.44 -6.16
C VAL A 46 2.09 -3.31 -5.18
N ILE A 47 1.75 -2.73 -4.05
CA ILE A 47 0.88 -3.37 -3.07
C ILE A 47 -0.51 -2.79 -3.26
N VAL A 48 -1.49 -3.68 -3.38
CA VAL A 48 -2.89 -3.29 -3.54
C VAL A 48 -3.65 -3.70 -2.28
N GLY A 49 -4.39 -2.75 -1.73
CA GLY A 49 -5.32 -2.98 -0.63
C GLY A 49 -6.75 -2.94 -1.13
N VAL A 50 -7.55 -3.88 -0.68
CA VAL A 50 -8.97 -4.01 -1.04
C VAL A 50 -9.79 -4.37 0.19
N VAL A 51 -11.10 -4.20 0.08
CA VAL A 51 -12.02 -4.59 1.16
C VAL A 51 -12.39 -6.06 1.03
N GLY A 52 -12.53 -6.57 -0.18
CA GLY A 52 -12.90 -7.97 -0.41
C GLY A 52 -12.14 -8.58 -1.57
N VAL A 53 -12.00 -9.91 -1.56
CA VAL A 53 -11.19 -10.66 -2.53
C VAL A 53 -11.65 -10.48 -3.98
N LEU A 54 -12.94 -10.28 -4.20
CA LEU A 54 -13.47 -10.08 -5.56
C LEU A 54 -12.88 -8.84 -6.24
N GLN A 55 -12.48 -7.85 -5.47
CA GLN A 55 -11.86 -6.65 -6.03
C GLN A 55 -10.52 -6.96 -6.72
N PHE A 56 -9.78 -7.95 -6.22
CA PHE A 56 -8.56 -8.41 -6.90
C PHE A 56 -8.89 -9.04 -8.25
N GLU A 57 -9.93 -9.87 -8.32
CA GLU A 57 -10.32 -10.52 -9.57
C GLU A 57 -10.79 -9.51 -10.60
N VAL A 58 -11.55 -8.52 -10.17
CA VAL A 58 -12.00 -7.43 -11.06
C VAL A 58 -10.79 -6.64 -11.58
N LEU A 59 -9.85 -6.32 -10.69
CA LEU A 59 -8.62 -5.62 -11.07
C LEU A 59 -7.86 -6.39 -12.15
N GLU A 60 -7.62 -7.68 -11.92
CA GLU A 60 -6.87 -8.53 -12.85
C GLU A 60 -7.54 -8.61 -14.20
N ARG A 61 -8.85 -8.80 -14.20
CA ARG A 61 -9.63 -8.90 -15.44
C ARG A 61 -9.61 -7.58 -16.22
N ARG A 62 -9.79 -6.47 -15.53
CA ARG A 62 -9.80 -5.15 -16.18
C ARG A 62 -8.42 -4.75 -16.70
N LEU A 63 -7.36 -5.05 -15.96
CA LEU A 63 -6.01 -4.83 -16.46
C LEU A 63 -5.77 -5.58 -17.77
N LYS A 64 -6.23 -6.83 -17.84
CA LYS A 64 -6.09 -7.63 -19.05
C LYS A 64 -6.97 -7.12 -20.18
N ALA A 65 -8.24 -6.86 -19.91
CA ALA A 65 -9.22 -6.48 -20.94
C ALA A 65 -9.01 -5.06 -21.47
N GLU A 66 -8.76 -4.10 -20.58
CA GLU A 66 -8.72 -2.67 -20.93
C GLU A 66 -7.30 -2.17 -21.19
N TYR A 67 -6.29 -2.75 -20.54
CA TYR A 67 -4.91 -2.27 -20.62
C TYR A 67 -3.95 -3.28 -21.24
N ARG A 68 -4.42 -4.47 -21.55
CA ARG A 68 -3.62 -5.55 -22.16
C ARG A 68 -2.44 -5.97 -21.29
N VAL A 69 -2.62 -5.95 -19.96
CA VAL A 69 -1.59 -6.30 -18.99
C VAL A 69 -2.02 -7.51 -18.18
N GLU A 70 -1.19 -8.54 -18.18
CA GLU A 70 -1.34 -9.68 -17.28
C GLU A 70 -0.49 -9.44 -16.04
N VAL A 71 -1.02 -9.81 -14.88
CA VAL A 71 -0.36 -9.62 -13.60
C VAL A 71 -0.37 -10.90 -12.79
N ARG A 72 0.56 -10.97 -11.82
CA ARG A 72 0.60 -12.00 -10.79
C ARG A 72 0.20 -11.37 -9.48
N ARG A 73 -0.59 -12.10 -8.71
CA ARG A 73 -1.04 -11.66 -7.39
C ARG A 73 -0.42 -12.56 -6.32
N GLN A 74 0.32 -11.94 -5.41
CA GLN A 74 0.88 -12.60 -4.23
C GLN A 74 0.19 -12.06 -2.99
N PRO A 75 -0.59 -12.88 -2.28
CA PRO A 75 -1.21 -12.45 -1.02
C PRO A 75 -0.16 -12.03 0.00
N LEU A 76 -0.48 -10.99 0.76
CA LEU A 76 0.39 -10.46 1.82
C LEU A 76 -0.34 -10.58 3.18
N PRO A 77 0.43 -10.77 4.26
CA PRO A 77 -0.16 -11.10 5.57
C PRO A 77 -0.57 -9.89 6.40
N TYR A 78 -0.64 -8.70 5.80
CA TYR A 78 -0.96 -7.49 6.55
C TYR A 78 -2.45 -7.44 6.91
N THR A 79 -2.73 -7.04 8.14
CA THR A 79 -4.09 -6.93 8.66
C THR A 79 -4.42 -5.54 9.17
N ASP A 80 -3.40 -4.75 9.45
CA ASP A 80 -3.58 -3.42 10.04
C ASP A 80 -2.76 -2.40 9.27
N ILE A 81 -3.37 -1.27 9.00
CA ILE A 81 -2.74 -0.16 8.28
C ILE A 81 -2.84 1.10 9.15
N ARG A 82 -1.74 1.86 9.21
CA ARG A 82 -1.71 3.14 9.92
C ARG A 82 -0.98 4.19 9.10
N TRP A 83 -1.57 5.36 9.02
CA TRP A 83 -0.94 6.54 8.41
C TRP A 83 -0.06 7.24 9.43
N ILE A 84 1.13 7.64 9.02
CA ILE A 84 2.05 8.44 9.83
C ILE A 84 1.62 9.88 9.70
N GLN A 85 1.20 10.48 10.82
CA GLN A 85 0.69 11.86 10.85
C GLN A 85 1.78 12.90 11.08
N ASN A 86 2.95 12.48 11.51
CA ASN A 86 4.07 13.38 11.74
C ASN A 86 4.43 14.13 10.47
N ASP A 87 4.84 15.39 10.62
CA ASP A 87 5.46 16.14 9.53
C ASP A 87 6.70 15.35 9.06
N PRO A 88 6.82 15.04 7.77
CA PRO A 88 7.95 14.26 7.26
C PRO A 88 9.32 14.83 7.61
N ASP A 89 9.42 16.16 7.80
CA ASP A 89 10.67 16.81 8.17
C ASP A 89 11.04 16.61 9.64
N THR A 90 10.14 16.09 10.46
CA THR A 90 10.33 15.93 11.90
C THR A 90 10.57 14.49 12.33
N ILE A 91 10.50 13.54 11.42
CA ILE A 91 10.62 12.12 11.74
C ILE A 91 11.47 11.41 10.70
N ASP A 92 12.32 10.50 11.18
CA ASP A 92 13.14 9.65 10.32
C ASP A 92 12.41 8.30 10.12
N ILE A 93 11.59 8.22 9.07
CA ILE A 93 10.81 7.02 8.79
C ILE A 93 11.69 5.79 8.56
N PRO A 94 12.75 5.85 7.74
CA PRO A 94 13.65 4.71 7.60
C PRO A 94 14.31 4.26 8.89
N GLY A 95 14.49 5.18 9.84
CA GLY A 95 15.12 4.90 11.13
C GLY A 95 14.17 4.47 12.25
N LEU A 96 12.87 4.35 11.99
CA LEU A 96 11.92 3.88 12.99
C LEU A 96 12.26 2.47 13.47
N SER A 97 12.05 2.24 14.76
CA SER A 97 12.18 0.90 15.36
C SER A 97 10.88 0.15 15.10
N LEU A 98 10.92 -0.84 14.25
CA LEU A 98 9.74 -1.62 13.86
C LEU A 98 10.05 -3.11 13.94
N THR A 99 9.01 -3.93 14.07
CA THR A 99 9.17 -5.36 13.93
C THR A 99 9.58 -5.68 12.49
N ARG A 100 10.26 -6.80 12.30
CA ARG A 100 10.81 -7.18 10.99
C ARG A 100 9.76 -7.30 9.90
N ASP A 101 8.54 -7.71 10.27
CA ASP A 101 7.43 -7.92 9.35
C ASP A 101 6.54 -6.69 9.15
N THR A 102 6.92 -5.56 9.70
CA THR A 102 6.24 -4.28 9.45
C THR A 102 6.83 -3.63 8.21
N LEU A 103 5.96 -3.18 7.32
CA LEU A 103 6.39 -2.61 6.04
C LEU A 103 6.13 -1.11 5.98
N ARG A 104 7.13 -0.35 5.55
CA ARG A 104 7.02 1.09 5.30
C ARG A 104 6.59 1.30 3.85
N VAL A 105 5.48 1.99 3.67
CA VAL A 105 4.94 2.27 2.32
C VAL A 105 4.50 3.71 2.19
N GLU A 106 4.23 4.11 0.94
CA GLU A 106 3.57 5.38 0.67
C GLU A 106 2.38 5.16 -0.25
N ASP A 107 1.36 6.01 -0.11
CA ASP A 107 0.20 5.99 -0.98
C ASP A 107 0.43 6.86 -2.22
N MET A 108 -0.59 6.97 -3.07
CA MET A 108 -0.49 7.72 -4.33
C MET A 108 -0.46 9.24 -4.12
N ARG A 109 -0.76 9.70 -2.92
CA ARG A 109 -0.72 11.14 -2.57
C ARG A 109 0.57 11.53 -1.85
N GLY A 110 1.48 10.58 -1.68
CA GLY A 110 2.72 10.81 -0.95
C GLY A 110 2.61 10.63 0.56
N GLY A 111 1.45 10.23 1.05
CA GLY A 111 1.28 9.89 2.47
C GLY A 111 2.13 8.69 2.84
N LYS A 112 2.70 8.72 4.04
CA LYS A 112 3.54 7.63 4.54
C LYS A 112 2.74 6.76 5.49
N LEU A 113 2.88 5.46 5.33
CA LEU A 113 2.10 4.48 6.07
C LEU A 113 2.96 3.33 6.54
N LEU A 114 2.43 2.63 7.53
CA LEU A 114 2.98 1.36 7.99
C LEU A 114 1.91 0.27 7.82
N LEU A 115 2.32 -0.86 7.28
CA LEU A 115 1.50 -2.06 7.19
C LEU A 115 1.98 -3.06 8.22
N PHE A 116 1.06 -3.53 9.06
CA PHE A 116 1.35 -4.43 10.17
C PHE A 116 0.65 -5.76 9.99
N THR A 117 1.26 -6.82 10.48
CA THR A 117 0.68 -8.16 10.44
C THR A 117 -0.24 -8.46 11.62
N SER A 118 -0.26 -7.61 12.63
CA SER A 118 -1.10 -7.77 13.80
C SER A 118 -1.25 -6.45 14.57
N PRO A 119 -2.32 -6.31 15.41
CA PRO A 119 -2.45 -5.16 16.30
C PRO A 119 -1.30 -5.03 17.32
N TRP A 120 -0.69 -6.15 17.71
CA TRP A 120 0.47 -6.16 18.62
C TRP A 120 1.64 -5.39 18.04
N ASN A 121 1.85 -5.49 16.74
CA ASN A 121 2.94 -4.79 16.06
C ASN A 121 2.68 -3.29 15.96
N VAL A 122 1.42 -2.88 15.93
CA VAL A 122 1.05 -1.46 16.02
C VAL A 122 1.48 -0.91 17.38
N ASP A 123 1.10 -1.60 18.45
CA ASP A 123 1.47 -1.18 19.82
C ASP A 123 2.98 -1.18 20.01
N TRP A 124 3.65 -2.20 19.47
CA TRP A 124 5.12 -2.28 19.53
C TRP A 124 5.75 -1.05 18.89
N ALA A 125 5.24 -0.62 17.72
CA ALA A 125 5.76 0.55 17.01
C ALA A 125 5.59 1.83 17.83
N THR A 126 4.42 2.03 18.42
CA THR A 126 4.18 3.23 19.24
C THR A 126 4.98 3.22 20.52
N ASP A 127 5.18 2.06 21.14
CA ASP A 127 5.96 1.92 22.36
C ASP A 127 7.46 2.19 22.14
N HIS A 128 7.96 1.83 20.96
CA HIS A 128 9.40 1.98 20.65
C HIS A 128 9.73 3.24 19.87
N ASN A 129 8.74 4.05 19.54
CA ASN A 129 8.93 5.32 18.83
C ASN A 129 8.03 6.39 19.47
N PRO A 130 8.46 6.99 20.59
CA PRO A 130 7.59 7.88 21.37
C PRO A 130 7.01 9.07 20.62
N ASP A 131 7.73 9.55 19.59
CA ASP A 131 7.28 10.71 18.81
C ASP A 131 6.35 10.33 17.66
N LEU A 132 6.22 9.04 17.36
CA LEU A 132 5.43 8.56 16.22
C LEU A 132 3.94 8.75 16.49
N ILE A 133 3.26 9.40 15.54
CA ILE A 133 1.81 9.64 15.59
C ILE A 133 1.17 8.87 14.46
N LEU A 134 0.37 7.88 14.82
CA LEU A 134 -0.32 7.00 13.85
C LEU A 134 -1.82 7.27 13.86
N SER A 135 -2.45 7.12 12.68
CA SER A 135 -3.89 7.24 12.51
C SER A 135 -4.41 6.08 11.68
N GLU A 136 -5.61 5.62 12.01
CA GLU A 136 -6.33 4.60 11.22
C GLU A 136 -6.87 5.18 9.92
N PHE A 137 -6.90 6.50 9.79
CA PHE A 137 -7.48 7.18 8.65
C PHE A 137 -6.38 7.88 7.87
N GLY A 138 -6.56 7.95 6.56
CA GLY A 138 -5.68 8.71 5.68
C GLY A 138 -5.64 10.18 6.07
N ASN A 139 -4.69 10.91 5.47
CA ASN A 139 -4.50 12.32 5.75
C ASN A 139 -5.82 13.09 5.62
N VAL A 140 -6.28 13.57 6.75
CA VAL A 140 -7.28 14.63 6.76
C VAL A 140 -6.51 15.89 6.44
N ALA A 141 -6.76 16.46 5.27
CA ALA A 141 -6.17 17.74 4.91
C ALA A 141 -6.68 18.80 5.90
N PHE A 142 -5.75 19.40 6.58
CA PHE A 142 -6.06 20.51 7.46
C PHE A 142 -6.07 21.80 6.66
#